data_7b6e849a5dd17e6fa88f023181d8de9b
#
_entry.id   7b6e849a5dd17e6fa88f023181d8de9b
#
_cell.length_a   1.000
_cell.length_b   1.000
_cell.length_c   1.000
_cell.angle_alpha   90.00
_cell.angle_beta   90.00
_cell.angle_gamma   90.00
#
_symmetry.space_group_name_H-M   'P 1'
#
loop_
_entity.id
_entity.type
_entity.pdbx_description
1 polymer ?
#
loop_
_entity_poly.entity_id
_entity_poly.type
_entity_poly.pdbx_seq_one_letter_code
_entity_poly.pdbx_strand_id
1 'polypeptide(L)'
;LNTWVPVLTIVAAGGKTASVSRSAKLMKTALSALLAVLLFALTGPALLGDKSDSAGSSPEGKKKIVFMAGKRSHGYGAHEHRAGCLLLAKQLNEHMGEVVEASVHLQKDWPGNAEVLKDADAIVFYCNGGSGQHLAYQHLEGLDVKLKDGAGVACLHYAVEPGDDDKGRKLFLDWLGGYFETHYSVNPHWTADFKKLPEHPITRGVEPFKIYDEWYFHMRFAEDMKGVTPILSAHPPKKTMDRRDGRHSGNPHVRASMDRGEIQHVAWAYERPNGGRGFGFTGGHFHRNWGHDDFRTLVLNAITWCARAEVPGGGVPSDKPTEADLEENQDYPKPAKK
;
A
#
# COMPACT_ATOMS: atom_id res chain seq x y z
N LEU A 1 -25.65 51.14 -9.78
CA LEU A 1 -25.78 51.15 -11.26
C LEU A 1 -25.83 49.72 -11.74
N ASN A 2 -27.05 49.34 -12.12
CA ASN A 2 -27.40 48.03 -12.74
C ASN A 2 -26.87 47.96 -14.14
N THR A 3 -26.39 46.76 -14.52
CA THR A 3 -26.53 46.32 -15.94
C THR A 3 -26.75 44.79 -15.99
N TRP A 4 -27.93 44.47 -16.45
CA TRP A 4 -28.44 43.16 -16.82
C TRP A 4 -27.79 42.73 -18.16
N VAL A 5 -27.52 41.44 -18.36
CA VAL A 5 -27.27 40.84 -19.67
C VAL A 5 -28.22 39.65 -19.82
N PRO A 6 -28.90 39.50 -20.96
CA PRO A 6 -30.03 38.58 -21.10
C PRO A 6 -29.63 37.19 -21.57
N VAL A 7 -30.41 36.20 -21.09
CA VAL A 7 -30.41 34.82 -21.55
C VAL A 7 -31.06 34.76 -22.93
N LEU A 8 -30.38 34.09 -23.89
CA LEU A 8 -30.93 33.77 -25.19
C LEU A 8 -31.44 32.31 -25.21
N THR A 9 -32.76 32.17 -25.23
CA THR A 9 -33.44 30.92 -25.46
C THR A 9 -33.66 30.71 -26.93
N ILE A 10 -33.12 29.63 -27.52
CA ILE A 10 -33.48 29.20 -28.88
C ILE A 10 -34.38 28.00 -28.80
N VAL A 11 -35.63 28.21 -29.24
CA VAL A 11 -36.61 27.17 -29.49
C VAL A 11 -36.52 26.83 -30.99
N ALA A 12 -36.36 25.58 -31.32
CA ALA A 12 -36.58 25.07 -32.68
C ALA A 12 -37.60 23.94 -32.65
N ALA A 13 -38.69 24.19 -33.37
CA ALA A 13 -39.83 23.29 -33.54
C ALA A 13 -39.77 22.51 -34.83
N GLY A 14 -40.39 21.35 -34.85
CA GLY A 14 -40.98 20.66 -36.01
C GLY A 14 -40.07 19.63 -36.69
N GLY A 15 -40.33 18.38 -36.68
CA GLY A 15 -41.44 17.60 -37.07
C GLY A 15 -41.08 16.69 -38.22
N LYS A 16 -41.12 15.41 -38.07
CA LYS A 16 -41.86 14.42 -38.89
C LYS A 16 -41.33 13.00 -38.70
N THR A 17 -42.26 12.17 -38.33
CA THR A 17 -42.25 10.71 -38.32
C THR A 17 -42.16 10.13 -39.75
N ALA A 18 -41.39 9.06 -39.88
CA ALA A 18 -41.67 8.04 -40.92
C ALA A 18 -41.25 6.66 -40.42
N SER A 19 -42.24 5.84 -40.21
CA SER A 19 -42.16 4.38 -40.02
C SER A 19 -42.03 3.70 -41.38
N VAL A 20 -41.17 2.72 -41.51
CA VAL A 20 -41.37 1.62 -42.49
C VAL A 20 -40.94 0.30 -41.90
N SER A 21 -41.85 -0.61 -42.00
CA SER A 21 -41.85 -1.97 -41.49
C SER A 21 -41.16 -2.97 -42.40
N ARG A 22 -40.78 -4.11 -41.77
CA ARG A 22 -40.77 -5.48 -42.25
C ARG A 22 -39.96 -5.86 -43.50
N SER A 23 -39.09 -6.84 -43.40
CA SER A 23 -39.44 -8.21 -43.79
C SER A 23 -38.31 -9.20 -43.46
N ALA A 24 -38.74 -10.27 -42.88
CA ALA A 24 -37.98 -11.50 -42.69
C ALA A 24 -37.86 -12.25 -44.02
N LYS A 25 -36.73 -12.92 -44.23
CA LYS A 25 -36.72 -14.16 -45.01
C LYS A 25 -35.60 -15.09 -44.53
N LEU A 26 -36.07 -16.22 -44.03
CA LEU A 26 -35.36 -17.49 -43.92
C LEU A 26 -34.80 -17.91 -45.25
N MET A 27 -33.65 -18.55 -45.27
CA MET A 27 -33.48 -19.76 -46.05
C MET A 27 -32.38 -20.66 -45.48
N LYS A 28 -32.79 -21.89 -45.28
CA LYS A 28 -32.06 -23.10 -44.90
C LYS A 28 -31.29 -23.64 -46.11
N THR A 29 -30.32 -24.45 -45.83
CA THR A 29 -29.91 -25.74 -46.45
C THR A 29 -28.40 -25.82 -46.41
N ALA A 30 -27.80 -26.79 -45.93
CA ALA A 30 -27.77 -28.24 -45.81
C ALA A 30 -26.38 -28.76 -46.21
N LEU A 31 -25.78 -29.46 -45.32
CA LEU A 31 -25.31 -30.84 -45.42
C LEU A 31 -24.31 -31.18 -46.54
N SER A 32 -23.09 -31.56 -46.16
CA SER A 32 -22.51 -32.82 -46.69
C SER A 32 -21.29 -33.25 -45.83
N ALA A 33 -21.44 -34.40 -45.24
CA ALA A 33 -20.39 -35.22 -44.66
C ALA A 33 -19.65 -35.98 -45.78
N LEU A 34 -18.38 -36.20 -45.67
CA LEU A 34 -17.75 -37.41 -46.19
C LEU A 34 -16.57 -37.88 -45.35
N LEU A 35 -16.68 -39.10 -45.00
CA LEU A 35 -15.87 -40.04 -44.27
C LEU A 35 -14.66 -40.47 -45.13
N ALA A 36 -13.49 -40.59 -44.53
CA ALA A 36 -12.47 -41.53 -45.00
C ALA A 36 -11.69 -42.10 -43.78
N VAL A 37 -11.78 -43.41 -43.67
CA VAL A 37 -11.25 -44.31 -42.66
C VAL A 37 -10.04 -45.04 -43.24
N LEU A 38 -9.13 -45.46 -42.31
CA LEU A 38 -8.06 -46.48 -42.38
C LEU A 38 -6.69 -46.00 -42.89
N LEU A 39 -5.56 -46.29 -42.20
CA LEU A 39 -5.02 -47.59 -41.77
C LEU A 39 -3.84 -47.44 -40.76
N PHE A 40 -3.87 -48.25 -39.73
CA PHE A 40 -2.83 -48.90 -38.96
C PHE A 40 -1.35 -48.66 -39.28
N ALA A 41 -0.54 -48.36 -38.27
CA ALA A 41 0.70 -49.08 -37.95
C ALA A 41 1.06 -48.90 -36.47
N LEU A 42 1.20 -50.02 -35.80
CA LEU A 42 1.71 -50.22 -34.45
C LEU A 42 3.22 -49.84 -34.41
N THR A 43 3.59 -48.93 -33.48
CA THR A 43 4.89 -48.93 -32.86
C THR A 43 4.72 -48.45 -31.41
N GLY A 44 5.42 -49.11 -30.50
CA GLY A 44 5.21 -49.13 -29.05
C GLY A 44 5.40 -47.82 -28.31
N PRO A 45 5.15 -47.81 -26.99
CA PRO A 45 5.10 -46.61 -26.18
C PRO A 45 6.47 -46.01 -25.94
N ALA A 46 6.76 -44.90 -26.57
CA ALA A 46 7.81 -44.01 -26.11
C ALA A 46 7.32 -43.28 -24.88
N LEU A 47 7.92 -43.50 -23.74
CA LEU A 47 7.84 -42.69 -22.55
C LEU A 47 8.20 -41.24 -22.93
N LEU A 48 7.17 -40.44 -23.23
CA LEU A 48 7.31 -39.01 -23.23
C LEU A 48 7.32 -38.58 -21.76
N GLY A 49 8.51 -38.40 -21.22
CA GLY A 49 8.72 -37.67 -20.00
C GLY A 49 8.06 -36.29 -20.14
N ASP A 50 7.13 -36.03 -19.27
CA ASP A 50 6.57 -34.72 -19.02
C ASP A 50 7.74 -33.79 -18.65
N LYS A 51 8.24 -33.05 -19.65
CA LYS A 51 9.09 -31.90 -19.40
C LYS A 51 8.14 -30.84 -18.89
N SER A 52 7.96 -30.80 -17.56
CA SER A 52 7.63 -29.55 -16.90
C SER A 52 8.70 -28.55 -17.36
N ASP A 53 8.32 -27.64 -18.22
CA ASP A 53 9.07 -26.43 -18.48
C ASP A 53 9.13 -25.66 -17.15
N SER A 54 10.09 -26.07 -16.31
CA SER A 54 10.68 -25.16 -15.36
C SER A 54 11.40 -24.14 -16.23
N ALA A 55 10.72 -23.04 -16.56
CA ALA A 55 11.38 -21.82 -16.99
C ALA A 55 12.44 -21.53 -15.94
N GLY A 56 13.68 -21.92 -16.20
CA GLY A 56 14.81 -21.54 -15.42
C GLY A 56 14.90 -20.03 -15.47
N SER A 57 14.40 -19.37 -14.43
CA SER A 57 14.70 -17.98 -14.18
C SER A 57 16.23 -17.92 -14.08
N SER A 58 16.86 -17.18 -14.99
CA SER A 58 18.19 -16.65 -14.73
C SER A 58 18.22 -16.14 -13.29
N PRO A 59 19.31 -16.30 -12.52
CA PRO A 59 19.36 -15.78 -11.17
C PRO A 59 19.14 -14.27 -11.26
N GLU A 60 17.88 -13.86 -11.04
CA GLU A 60 17.53 -12.45 -10.86
C GLU A 60 18.31 -12.00 -9.63
N GLY A 61 19.08 -10.92 -9.74
CA GLY A 61 19.81 -10.38 -8.59
C GLY A 61 18.86 -10.11 -7.45
N LYS A 62 19.38 -10.07 -6.22
CA LYS A 62 18.57 -9.77 -5.03
C LYS A 62 17.77 -8.49 -5.22
N LYS A 63 16.52 -8.48 -4.74
CA LYS A 63 15.66 -7.28 -4.74
C LYS A 63 16.19 -6.27 -3.72
N LYS A 64 16.44 -5.05 -4.17
CA LYS A 64 16.99 -3.98 -3.33
C LYS A 64 15.90 -3.20 -2.67
N ILE A 65 15.90 -3.18 -1.34
CA ILE A 65 14.94 -2.46 -0.50
C ILE A 65 15.67 -1.35 0.22
N VAL A 66 15.25 -0.11 -0.01
CA VAL A 66 15.87 1.07 0.57
C VAL A 66 14.95 1.69 1.62
N PHE A 67 15.35 1.61 2.89
CA PHE A 67 14.65 2.27 3.99
C PHE A 67 15.15 3.70 4.15
N MET A 68 14.21 4.63 4.23
CA MET A 68 14.43 6.05 4.45
C MET A 68 13.90 6.44 5.83
N ALA A 69 14.78 6.53 6.81
CA ALA A 69 14.45 6.85 8.20
C ALA A 69 14.46 8.36 8.44
N GLY A 70 13.32 8.89 8.90
CA GLY A 70 13.18 10.29 9.29
C GLY A 70 13.98 10.66 10.53
N LYS A 71 14.12 11.97 10.76
CA LYS A 71 14.70 12.50 12.01
C LYS A 71 13.80 12.20 13.21
N ARG A 72 14.39 12.21 14.40
CA ARG A 72 13.65 12.14 15.65
C ARG A 72 12.62 13.26 15.79
N SER A 73 11.50 12.97 16.41
CA SER A 73 10.42 13.95 16.56
C SER A 73 9.67 13.88 17.89
N HIS A 74 9.50 12.68 18.43
CA HIS A 74 8.75 12.41 19.67
C HIS A 74 9.70 11.98 20.78
N GLY A 75 9.15 11.69 21.96
CA GLY A 75 9.91 11.15 23.07
C GLY A 75 10.23 9.67 22.92
N TYR A 76 10.95 9.12 23.89
CA TYR A 76 11.32 7.72 23.97
C TYR A 76 10.17 6.75 23.62
N GLY A 77 10.46 5.81 22.75
CA GLY A 77 9.55 4.74 22.36
C GLY A 77 8.45 5.15 21.37
N ALA A 78 8.46 6.42 20.90
CA ALA A 78 7.48 6.92 19.94
C ALA A 78 8.15 7.54 18.72
N HIS A 79 7.68 7.22 17.50
CA HIS A 79 8.28 7.65 16.24
C HIS A 79 9.79 7.32 16.13
N GLU A 80 10.16 6.14 16.60
CA GLU A 80 11.54 5.66 16.54
C GLU A 80 11.88 5.19 15.11
N HIS A 81 11.93 6.17 14.20
CA HIS A 81 12.07 5.91 12.76
C HIS A 81 13.35 5.16 12.43
N ARG A 82 14.47 5.60 13.04
CA ARG A 82 15.78 4.97 12.85
C ARG A 82 15.80 3.54 13.37
N ALA A 83 15.38 3.34 14.63
CA ALA A 83 15.39 2.03 15.27
C ALA A 83 14.44 1.06 14.53
N GLY A 84 13.24 1.51 14.14
CA GLY A 84 12.30 0.70 13.40
C GLY A 84 12.82 0.29 12.01
N CYS A 85 13.43 1.21 11.25
CA CYS A 85 14.03 0.89 9.96
C CYS A 85 15.17 -0.12 10.10
N LEU A 86 16.07 0.08 11.08
CA LEU A 86 17.20 -0.83 11.32
C LEU A 86 16.72 -2.22 11.74
N LEU A 87 15.72 -2.32 12.61
CA LEU A 87 15.13 -3.59 13.05
C LEU A 87 14.51 -4.34 11.87
N LEU A 88 13.66 -3.69 11.08
CA LEU A 88 12.99 -4.32 9.94
C LEU A 88 13.98 -4.72 8.85
N ALA A 89 14.96 -3.88 8.53
CA ALA A 89 15.99 -4.20 7.54
C ALA A 89 16.88 -5.37 7.99
N LYS A 90 17.23 -5.43 9.31
CA LYS A 90 17.95 -6.56 9.90
C LYS A 90 17.17 -7.86 9.68
N GLN A 91 15.89 -7.90 10.05
CA GLN A 91 15.04 -9.09 9.88
C GLN A 91 14.98 -9.54 8.41
N LEU A 92 14.81 -8.61 7.47
CA LEU A 92 14.82 -8.95 6.05
C LEU A 92 16.15 -9.55 5.60
N ASN A 93 17.28 -8.95 5.98
CA ASN A 93 18.61 -9.42 5.58
C ASN A 93 18.96 -10.79 6.21
N GLU A 94 18.56 -11.01 7.46
CA GLU A 94 18.84 -12.27 8.17
C GLU A 94 17.98 -13.42 7.66
N HIS A 95 16.71 -13.18 7.34
CA HIS A 95 15.77 -14.27 7.02
C HIS A 95 15.41 -14.38 5.52
N MET A 96 15.67 -13.33 4.73
CA MET A 96 15.38 -13.28 3.30
C MET A 96 16.60 -12.87 2.47
N GLY A 97 17.79 -12.89 3.06
CA GLY A 97 19.03 -12.37 2.46
C GLY A 97 19.46 -13.05 1.16
N GLU A 98 18.90 -14.22 0.82
CA GLU A 98 19.11 -14.87 -0.48
C GLU A 98 18.32 -14.16 -1.62
N VAL A 99 17.20 -13.50 -1.30
CA VAL A 99 16.29 -12.91 -2.28
C VAL A 99 16.16 -11.39 -2.16
N VAL A 100 16.49 -10.80 -1.01
CA VAL A 100 16.44 -9.35 -0.79
C VAL A 100 17.76 -8.82 -0.21
N GLU A 101 18.02 -7.55 -0.45
CA GLU A 101 19.07 -6.75 0.17
C GLU A 101 18.47 -5.46 0.68
N ALA A 102 18.39 -5.31 2.00
CA ALA A 102 17.80 -4.14 2.66
C ALA A 102 18.88 -3.21 3.21
N SER A 103 18.80 -1.93 2.86
CA SER A 103 19.68 -0.88 3.36
C SER A 103 18.89 0.23 4.06
N VAL A 104 19.51 0.91 5.03
CA VAL A 104 18.87 2.00 5.79
C VAL A 104 19.64 3.29 5.60
N HIS A 105 18.93 4.34 5.20
CA HIS A 105 19.48 5.69 5.04
C HIS A 105 18.76 6.66 5.99
N LEU A 106 19.53 7.46 6.68
CA LEU A 106 19.00 8.47 7.59
C LEU A 106 18.69 9.75 6.82
N GLN A 107 17.78 10.56 7.32
CA GLN A 107 17.36 11.80 6.67
C GLN A 107 18.54 12.73 6.27
N LYS A 108 19.56 12.84 7.13
CA LYS A 108 20.77 13.64 6.85
C LYS A 108 21.60 13.08 5.68
N ASP A 109 21.42 11.78 5.41
CA ASP A 109 22.12 11.03 4.40
C ASP A 109 21.18 10.72 3.22
N TRP A 110 20.10 11.52 3.08
CA TRP A 110 19.31 11.45 1.83
C TRP A 110 20.32 11.51 0.70
N PRO A 111 20.36 10.49 -0.14
CA PRO A 111 21.39 10.43 -1.14
C PRO A 111 21.22 11.65 -2.05
N GLY A 112 22.06 12.65 -1.83
CA GLY A 112 22.29 13.73 -2.82
C GLY A 112 22.76 13.12 -4.14
N ASN A 113 23.06 11.82 -4.07
CA ASN A 113 23.29 10.94 -5.18
C ASN A 113 22.04 10.07 -5.37
N ALA A 114 21.32 10.29 -6.47
CA ALA A 114 20.19 9.46 -6.89
C ALA A 114 20.56 7.96 -7.05
N GLU A 115 21.85 7.62 -7.03
CA GLU A 115 22.35 6.25 -7.22
C GLU A 115 21.77 5.23 -6.21
N VAL A 116 21.62 5.63 -4.93
CA VAL A 116 21.05 4.72 -3.90
C VAL A 116 19.61 4.30 -4.25
N LEU A 117 18.83 5.18 -4.86
CA LEU A 117 17.45 4.89 -5.26
C LEU A 117 17.37 4.34 -6.69
N LYS A 118 18.44 4.47 -7.48
CA LYS A 118 18.45 4.11 -8.90
C LYS A 118 18.09 2.64 -9.11
N ASP A 119 18.67 1.75 -8.32
CA ASP A 119 18.49 0.30 -8.43
C ASP A 119 17.47 -0.24 -7.40
N ALA A 120 16.80 0.63 -6.63
CA ALA A 120 15.85 0.18 -5.63
C ALA A 120 14.63 -0.48 -6.29
N ASP A 121 14.28 -1.70 -5.87
CA ASP A 121 13.03 -2.36 -6.21
C ASP A 121 11.87 -1.86 -5.35
N ALA A 122 12.17 -1.46 -4.10
CA ALA A 122 11.21 -0.79 -3.22
C ALA A 122 11.87 0.26 -2.33
N ILE A 123 11.11 1.32 -2.02
CA ILE A 123 11.51 2.39 -1.11
C ILE A 123 10.52 2.40 0.07
N VAL A 124 11.05 2.38 1.29
CA VAL A 124 10.25 2.39 2.52
C VAL A 124 10.48 3.71 3.26
N PHE A 125 9.44 4.49 3.42
CA PHE A 125 9.49 5.71 4.23
C PHE A 125 8.92 5.45 5.62
N TYR A 126 9.74 5.69 6.65
CA TYR A 126 9.31 5.75 8.03
C TYR A 126 9.82 7.07 8.61
N CYS A 127 8.99 8.09 8.53
CA CYS A 127 9.36 9.46 8.84
C CYS A 127 8.13 10.28 9.24
N ASN A 128 8.35 11.52 9.67
CA ASN A 128 7.25 12.46 9.86
C ASN A 128 6.59 12.83 8.52
N GLY A 129 5.30 13.10 8.58
CA GLY A 129 4.49 13.56 7.46
C GLY A 129 4.49 15.08 7.28
N GLY A 130 3.80 15.51 6.25
CA GLY A 130 3.63 16.92 5.89
C GLY A 130 4.78 17.49 5.04
N SER A 131 4.49 18.54 4.28
CA SER A 131 5.41 19.13 3.27
C SER A 131 6.75 19.60 3.82
N GLY A 132 6.82 19.97 5.10
CA GLY A 132 8.05 20.44 5.74
C GLY A 132 8.90 19.35 6.39
N GLN A 133 8.41 18.12 6.49
CA GLN A 133 9.06 17.05 7.25
C GLN A 133 9.14 15.71 6.54
N HIS A 134 8.24 15.43 5.59
CA HIS A 134 8.25 14.17 4.87
C HIS A 134 9.45 14.11 3.92
N LEU A 135 10.22 13.02 4.01
CA LEU A 135 11.47 12.85 3.26
C LEU A 135 11.28 12.89 1.74
N ALA A 136 10.19 12.33 1.23
CA ALA A 136 9.88 12.35 -0.19
C ALA A 136 9.64 13.76 -0.74
N TYR A 137 9.26 14.71 0.11
CA TYR A 137 8.68 15.98 -0.33
C TYR A 137 9.64 16.88 -1.13
N GLN A 138 10.92 16.84 -0.80
CA GLN A 138 11.94 17.59 -1.55
C GLN A 138 12.39 16.89 -2.85
N HIS A 139 11.91 15.65 -3.07
CA HIS A 139 12.37 14.78 -4.16
C HIS A 139 11.21 14.18 -4.96
N LEU A 140 10.01 14.77 -4.86
CA LEU A 140 8.78 14.23 -5.45
C LEU A 140 8.91 13.87 -6.94
N GLU A 141 9.59 14.70 -7.73
CA GLU A 141 9.72 14.47 -9.18
C GLU A 141 10.62 13.26 -9.50
N GLY A 142 11.78 13.17 -8.84
CA GLY A 142 12.69 12.03 -9.02
C GLY A 142 12.09 10.71 -8.53
N LEU A 143 11.37 10.76 -7.41
CA LEU A 143 10.62 9.60 -6.88
C LEU A 143 9.49 9.21 -7.83
N ASP A 144 8.72 10.16 -8.35
CA ASP A 144 7.63 9.89 -9.27
C ASP A 144 8.11 9.17 -10.54
N VAL A 145 9.26 9.60 -11.09
CA VAL A 145 9.90 8.90 -12.23
C VAL A 145 10.24 7.46 -11.84
N LYS A 146 10.90 7.25 -10.69
CA LYS A 146 11.29 5.92 -10.22
C LYS A 146 10.09 5.01 -9.97
N LEU A 147 9.03 5.54 -9.35
CA LEU A 147 7.82 4.79 -9.07
C LEU A 147 7.00 4.51 -10.34
N LYS A 148 7.03 5.40 -11.33
CA LYS A 148 6.45 5.14 -12.65
C LYS A 148 7.20 4.08 -13.44
N ASP A 149 8.48 3.90 -13.18
CA ASP A 149 9.29 2.81 -13.73
C ASP A 149 9.02 1.46 -13.04
N GLY A 150 8.12 1.44 -12.06
CA GLY A 150 7.61 0.21 -11.46
C GLY A 150 8.18 -0.14 -10.08
N ALA A 151 9.11 0.65 -9.52
CA ALA A 151 9.57 0.43 -8.15
C ALA A 151 8.42 0.47 -7.14
N GLY A 152 8.49 -0.33 -6.09
CA GLY A 152 7.52 -0.33 -4.99
C GLY A 152 7.73 0.82 -4.02
N VAL A 153 6.70 1.15 -3.24
CA VAL A 153 6.79 2.13 -2.16
C VAL A 153 5.96 1.71 -0.96
N ALA A 154 6.52 1.84 0.23
CA ALA A 154 5.79 1.68 1.49
C ALA A 154 5.94 2.93 2.35
N CYS A 155 4.84 3.42 2.91
CA CYS A 155 4.83 4.52 3.85
C CYS A 155 4.30 4.02 5.20
N LEU A 156 5.13 4.13 6.24
CA LEU A 156 4.83 3.65 7.58
C LEU A 156 4.48 4.82 8.49
N HIS A 157 3.39 4.68 9.22
CA HIS A 157 2.88 5.60 10.21
C HIS A 157 2.65 7.01 9.64
N TYR A 158 3.31 8.03 10.20
CA TYR A 158 3.12 9.41 9.79
C TYR A 158 3.59 9.69 8.33
N ALA A 159 4.38 8.80 7.76
CA ALA A 159 4.78 8.89 6.35
C ALA A 159 3.61 8.70 5.35
N VAL A 160 2.39 8.37 5.77
CA VAL A 160 1.20 8.34 4.91
C VAL A 160 0.59 9.74 4.69
N GLU A 161 1.11 10.79 5.36
CA GLU A 161 0.64 12.17 5.22
C GLU A 161 1.54 12.96 4.28
N PRO A 162 1.07 13.32 3.06
CA PRO A 162 1.74 14.29 2.21
C PRO A 162 1.60 15.71 2.78
N GLY A 163 2.14 16.68 2.09
CA GLY A 163 1.88 18.09 2.36
C GLY A 163 0.44 18.50 2.05
N ASP A 164 0.12 19.76 2.36
CA ASP A 164 -1.23 20.32 2.15
C ASP A 164 -1.45 20.82 0.70
N ASP A 165 -0.50 20.64 -0.19
CA ASP A 165 -0.63 21.04 -1.59
C ASP A 165 -1.16 19.92 -2.49
N ASP A 166 -1.81 20.31 -3.57
CA ASP A 166 -2.46 19.38 -4.49
C ASP A 166 -1.48 18.45 -5.21
N LYS A 167 -0.22 18.91 -5.45
CA LYS A 167 0.80 18.09 -6.10
C LYS A 167 1.19 16.91 -5.22
N GLY A 168 1.48 17.17 -3.94
CA GLY A 168 1.82 16.14 -2.99
C GLY A 168 0.67 15.14 -2.80
N ARG A 169 -0.55 15.62 -2.60
CA ARG A 169 -1.76 14.79 -2.46
C ARG A 169 -1.98 13.89 -3.67
N LYS A 170 -1.87 14.47 -4.88
CA LYS A 170 -2.02 13.70 -6.12
C LYS A 170 -0.96 12.61 -6.24
N LEU A 171 0.30 12.92 -5.99
CA LEU A 171 1.39 11.95 -6.09
C LEU A 171 1.24 10.81 -5.08
N PHE A 172 0.85 11.11 -3.84
CA PHE A 172 0.61 10.06 -2.84
C PHE A 172 -0.58 9.18 -3.22
N LEU A 173 -1.62 9.75 -3.81
CA LEU A 173 -2.72 8.96 -4.35
C LEU A 173 -2.27 8.06 -5.52
N ASP A 174 -1.44 8.59 -6.42
CA ASP A 174 -0.87 7.84 -7.54
C ASP A 174 0.10 6.74 -7.07
N TRP A 175 0.83 6.93 -5.97
CA TRP A 175 1.85 6.01 -5.45
C TRP A 175 1.28 4.94 -4.53
N LEU A 176 0.38 5.34 -3.62
CA LEU A 176 -0.14 4.53 -2.51
C LEU A 176 -1.61 4.16 -2.65
N GLY A 177 -2.34 4.79 -3.58
CA GLY A 177 -3.79 4.62 -3.69
C GLY A 177 -4.58 5.23 -2.53
N GLY A 178 -3.90 5.85 -1.57
CA GLY A 178 -4.51 6.50 -0.41
C GLY A 178 -3.50 7.31 0.40
N TYR A 179 -3.99 8.26 1.20
CA TYR A 179 -3.16 9.12 2.03
C TYR A 179 -3.95 9.74 3.18
N PHE A 180 -3.24 10.26 4.18
CA PHE A 180 -3.82 11.08 5.25
C PHE A 180 -4.03 12.51 4.75
N GLU A 181 -5.25 13.01 4.89
CA GLU A 181 -5.57 14.41 4.58
C GLU A 181 -5.88 15.20 5.86
N THR A 182 -5.16 16.27 6.10
CA THR A 182 -5.43 17.19 7.22
C THR A 182 -6.85 17.74 7.16
N HIS A 183 -7.49 17.91 8.33
CA HIS A 183 -8.89 18.31 8.49
C HIS A 183 -9.92 17.32 7.93
N TYR A 184 -9.50 16.11 7.54
CA TYR A 184 -10.34 15.04 7.05
C TYR A 184 -10.02 13.70 7.74
N SER A 185 -8.77 13.27 7.72
CA SER A 185 -8.27 12.12 8.45
C SER A 185 -7.93 12.47 9.90
N VAL A 186 -7.84 11.48 10.79
CA VAL A 186 -7.60 11.68 12.22
C VAL A 186 -6.59 10.68 12.77
N ASN A 187 -5.91 11.05 13.88
CA ASN A 187 -4.82 10.29 14.49
C ASN A 187 -5.02 9.96 15.98
N PRO A 188 -6.13 9.37 16.40
CA PRO A 188 -6.28 9.02 17.82
C PRO A 188 -5.50 7.77 18.20
N HIS A 189 -5.13 7.67 19.48
CA HIS A 189 -4.66 6.42 20.07
C HIS A 189 -5.84 5.51 20.42
N TRP A 190 -5.82 4.27 19.95
CA TRP A 190 -6.85 3.29 20.27
C TRP A 190 -6.37 1.86 20.03
N THR A 191 -7.08 0.89 20.64
CA THR A 191 -6.84 -0.52 20.39
C THR A 191 -7.67 -0.96 19.20
N ALA A 192 -7.01 -1.24 18.08
CA ALA A 192 -7.64 -1.84 16.92
C ALA A 192 -7.77 -3.35 17.09
N ASP A 193 -8.90 -3.91 16.66
CA ASP A 193 -9.23 -5.34 16.73
C ASP A 193 -9.44 -5.85 15.31
N PHE A 194 -8.40 -6.45 14.73
CA PHE A 194 -8.37 -6.95 13.36
C PHE A 194 -8.86 -8.39 13.32
N LYS A 195 -10.18 -8.58 13.26
CA LYS A 195 -10.86 -9.88 13.35
C LYS A 195 -10.83 -10.69 12.06
N LYS A 196 -10.63 -10.02 10.94
CA LYS A 196 -10.61 -10.63 9.61
C LYS A 196 -9.51 -10.00 8.79
N LEU A 197 -8.73 -10.83 8.13
CA LEU A 197 -7.69 -10.44 7.19
C LEU A 197 -8.11 -10.90 5.79
N PRO A 198 -7.84 -10.13 4.73
CA PRO A 198 -8.10 -10.56 3.36
C PRO A 198 -7.13 -11.69 2.97
N GLU A 199 -7.49 -12.47 1.98
CA GLU A 199 -6.56 -13.37 1.32
C GLU A 199 -5.62 -12.53 0.40
N HIS A 200 -4.39 -12.31 0.85
CA HIS A 200 -3.40 -11.48 0.15
C HIS A 200 -1.98 -11.92 0.55
N PRO A 201 -0.95 -11.79 -0.32
CA PRO A 201 0.43 -12.12 0.09
C PRO A 201 0.88 -11.41 1.37
N ILE A 202 0.43 -10.17 1.62
CA ILE A 202 0.77 -9.39 2.83
C ILE A 202 0.25 -10.04 4.11
N THR A 203 -0.81 -10.84 4.04
CA THR A 203 -1.41 -11.49 5.22
C THR A 203 -1.00 -12.94 5.42
N ARG A 204 -0.09 -13.46 4.60
CA ARG A 204 0.44 -14.82 4.77
C ARG A 204 1.12 -14.97 6.12
N GLY A 205 0.76 -16.00 6.88
CA GLY A 205 1.30 -16.28 8.21
C GLY A 205 0.93 -15.26 9.29
N VAL A 206 -0.05 -14.39 9.03
CA VAL A 206 -0.55 -13.40 9.98
C VAL A 206 -1.91 -13.85 10.50
N GLU A 207 -2.04 -13.95 11.80
CA GLU A 207 -3.30 -14.28 12.47
C GLU A 207 -4.08 -13.00 12.85
N PRO A 208 -5.41 -13.07 13.02
CA PRO A 208 -6.19 -11.98 13.59
C PRO A 208 -5.64 -11.51 14.93
N PHE A 209 -5.41 -10.22 15.09
CA PHE A 209 -4.77 -9.67 16.29
C PHE A 209 -5.41 -8.37 16.76
N LYS A 210 -5.06 -8.01 17.99
CA LYS A 210 -5.52 -6.78 18.64
C LYS A 210 -4.32 -6.05 19.22
N ILE A 211 -4.17 -4.78 18.88
CA ILE A 211 -3.02 -3.99 19.32
C ILE A 211 -3.37 -2.51 19.51
N TYR A 212 -2.79 -1.90 20.55
CA TYR A 212 -2.90 -0.48 20.83
C TYR A 212 -1.82 0.29 20.11
N ASP A 213 -2.25 1.28 19.30
CA ASP A 213 -1.33 2.18 18.59
C ASP A 213 -2.02 3.55 18.35
N GLU A 214 -1.31 4.50 17.77
CA GLU A 214 -1.89 5.69 17.17
C GLU A 214 -2.34 5.35 15.74
N TRP A 215 -3.47 4.67 15.65
CA TRP A 215 -4.01 4.24 14.36
C TRP A 215 -4.74 5.39 13.69
N TYR A 216 -4.16 5.94 12.60
CA TYR A 216 -4.85 6.93 11.78
C TYR A 216 -5.97 6.28 11.00
N PHE A 217 -7.06 7.01 10.84
CA PHE A 217 -8.18 6.53 10.06
C PHE A 217 -8.93 7.64 9.33
N HIS A 218 -9.96 7.28 8.58
CA HIS A 218 -10.69 8.14 7.65
C HIS A 218 -9.74 8.70 6.57
N MET A 219 -9.00 7.78 5.94
CA MET A 219 -8.02 8.11 4.91
C MET A 219 -8.71 8.51 3.60
N ARG A 220 -8.04 9.30 2.77
CA ARG A 220 -8.41 9.46 1.37
C ARG A 220 -7.93 8.26 0.58
N PHE A 221 -8.79 7.74 -0.29
CA PHE A 221 -8.46 6.65 -1.20
C PHE A 221 -8.74 7.05 -2.65
N ALA A 222 -8.19 6.30 -3.59
CA ALA A 222 -8.54 6.36 -4.99
C ALA A 222 -10.05 6.17 -5.17
N GLU A 223 -10.62 6.79 -6.19
CA GLU A 223 -12.05 6.70 -6.50
C GLU A 223 -12.45 5.22 -6.63
N ASP A 224 -13.56 4.86 -5.99
CA ASP A 224 -14.08 3.49 -5.94
C ASP A 224 -13.06 2.45 -5.44
N MET A 225 -12.07 2.86 -4.66
CA MET A 225 -10.98 1.99 -4.16
C MET A 225 -10.22 1.27 -5.29
N LYS A 226 -10.18 1.84 -6.48
CA LYS A 226 -9.58 1.23 -7.67
C LYS A 226 -8.10 0.90 -7.44
N GLY A 227 -7.77 -0.40 -7.54
CA GLY A 227 -6.42 -0.92 -7.28
C GLY A 227 -6.04 -0.99 -5.81
N VAL A 228 -6.90 -0.54 -4.89
CA VAL A 228 -6.66 -0.56 -3.44
C VAL A 228 -7.30 -1.78 -2.81
N THR A 229 -6.51 -2.54 -2.06
CA THR A 229 -6.99 -3.66 -1.23
C THR A 229 -6.79 -3.30 0.24
N PRO A 230 -7.86 -3.14 1.04
CA PRO A 230 -7.73 -3.00 2.49
C PRO A 230 -7.09 -4.22 3.12
N ILE A 231 -6.00 -4.03 3.86
CA ILE A 231 -5.26 -5.11 4.53
C ILE A 231 -5.65 -5.20 6.01
N LEU A 232 -5.64 -4.07 6.72
CA LEU A 232 -6.14 -4.00 8.09
C LEU A 232 -7.32 -3.03 8.17
N SER A 233 -8.42 -3.52 8.73
CA SER A 233 -9.65 -2.75 8.89
C SER A 233 -10.29 -3.00 10.25
N ALA A 234 -10.75 -1.96 10.91
CA ALA A 234 -11.40 -2.06 12.20
C ALA A 234 -12.41 -0.92 12.41
N HIS A 235 -13.27 -1.05 13.42
CA HIS A 235 -14.18 0.00 13.86
C HIS A 235 -13.57 0.75 15.06
N PRO A 236 -13.17 2.03 14.91
CA PRO A 236 -12.67 2.80 16.02
C PRO A 236 -13.77 3.03 17.06
N PRO A 237 -13.46 2.99 18.37
CA PRO A 237 -14.42 3.32 19.41
C PRO A 237 -14.90 4.77 19.26
N LYS A 238 -16.20 5.06 19.50
CA LYS A 238 -16.76 6.43 19.41
C LYS A 238 -15.99 7.46 20.22
N LYS A 239 -15.47 7.07 21.39
CA LYS A 239 -14.64 7.92 22.25
C LYS A 239 -13.37 8.49 21.58
N THR A 240 -12.91 7.90 20.48
CA THR A 240 -11.76 8.45 19.72
C THR A 240 -12.08 9.82 19.13
N MET A 241 -13.37 10.15 18.99
CA MET A 241 -13.85 11.44 18.48
C MET A 241 -14.29 12.42 19.58
N ASP A 242 -14.08 12.10 20.86
CA ASP A 242 -14.22 13.06 21.96
C ASP A 242 -13.07 14.06 21.97
N ARG A 243 -12.84 14.68 20.83
CA ARG A 243 -11.76 15.62 20.51
C ARG A 243 -12.33 16.81 19.77
N ARG A 244 -11.70 17.98 19.95
CA ARG A 244 -12.06 19.18 19.17
C ARG A 244 -11.66 18.99 17.71
N ASP A 245 -12.31 19.74 16.83
CA ASP A 245 -11.92 19.78 15.42
C ASP A 245 -10.53 20.41 15.25
N GLY A 246 -9.74 19.88 14.31
CA GLY A 246 -8.37 20.32 14.07
C GLY A 246 -7.72 19.52 12.94
N ARG A 247 -6.46 19.88 12.65
CA ARG A 247 -5.72 19.28 11.53
C ARG A 247 -5.71 17.76 11.55
N HIS A 248 -5.56 17.15 12.75
CA HIS A 248 -5.40 15.70 12.93
C HIS A 248 -6.40 15.15 13.94
N SER A 249 -7.22 15.98 14.58
CA SER A 249 -7.94 15.56 15.79
C SER A 249 -9.38 15.16 15.58
N GLY A 250 -10.15 15.90 14.85
CA GLY A 250 -11.56 15.62 14.59
C GLY A 250 -12.09 16.53 13.49
N ASN A 251 -13.21 16.13 12.89
CA ASN A 251 -13.90 16.91 11.89
C ASN A 251 -15.30 16.34 11.63
N PRO A 252 -16.22 17.09 10.98
CA PRO A 252 -17.57 16.61 10.71
C PRO A 252 -17.62 15.36 9.81
N HIS A 253 -16.68 15.23 8.87
CA HIS A 253 -16.67 14.11 7.92
C HIS A 253 -16.42 12.78 8.62
N VAL A 254 -15.39 12.71 9.47
CA VAL A 254 -15.06 11.48 10.20
C VAL A 254 -16.16 11.11 11.21
N ARG A 255 -16.79 12.10 11.89
CA ARG A 255 -17.90 11.82 12.80
C ARG A 255 -19.09 11.23 12.07
N ALA A 256 -19.45 11.80 10.92
CA ALA A 256 -20.53 11.27 10.09
C ALA A 256 -20.24 9.84 9.60
N SER A 257 -19.00 9.55 9.21
CA SER A 257 -18.56 8.18 8.84
C SER A 257 -18.71 7.20 10.00
N MET A 258 -18.27 7.60 11.20
CA MET A 258 -18.40 6.76 12.40
C MET A 258 -19.85 6.57 12.84
N ASP A 259 -20.72 7.58 12.69
CA ASP A 259 -22.14 7.47 13.01
C ASP A 259 -22.88 6.52 12.06
N ARG A 260 -22.44 6.42 10.80
CA ARG A 260 -22.92 5.40 9.86
C ARG A 260 -22.34 4.01 10.13
N GLY A 261 -21.41 3.87 11.07
CA GLY A 261 -20.74 2.59 11.38
C GLY A 261 -19.79 2.11 10.27
N GLU A 262 -19.24 3.00 9.48
CA GLU A 262 -18.31 2.65 8.41
C GLU A 262 -17.00 2.08 8.98
N ILE A 263 -16.57 0.93 8.43
CA ILE A 263 -15.29 0.35 8.81
C ILE A 263 -14.15 1.25 8.32
N GLN A 264 -13.10 1.36 9.13
CA GLN A 264 -11.95 2.20 8.81
C GLN A 264 -10.75 1.34 8.40
N HIS A 265 -10.14 1.70 7.28
CA HIS A 265 -8.96 1.02 6.75
C HIS A 265 -7.70 1.73 7.25
N VAL A 266 -6.86 0.99 7.96
CA VAL A 266 -5.65 1.53 8.61
C VAL A 266 -4.36 0.95 8.03
N ALA A 267 -4.46 -0.07 7.17
CA ALA A 267 -3.40 -0.53 6.29
C ALA A 267 -4.02 -0.99 4.97
N TRP A 268 -3.32 -0.69 3.87
CA TRP A 268 -3.81 -1.02 2.53
C TRP A 268 -2.66 -1.32 1.56
N ALA A 269 -2.90 -2.22 0.63
CA ALA A 269 -2.08 -2.46 -0.54
C ALA A 269 -2.64 -1.70 -1.75
N TYR A 270 -1.78 -1.30 -2.65
CA TYR A 270 -2.15 -0.65 -3.90
C TYR A 270 -1.38 -1.25 -5.08
N GLU A 271 -2.11 -1.74 -6.05
CA GLU A 271 -1.56 -2.18 -7.33
C GLU A 271 -1.73 -1.07 -8.36
N ARG A 272 -0.63 -0.42 -8.71
CA ARG A 272 -0.62 0.68 -9.67
C ARG A 272 -0.86 0.18 -11.10
N PRO A 273 -1.47 1.00 -11.98
CA PRO A 273 -1.69 0.61 -13.37
C PRO A 273 -0.42 0.23 -14.16
N ASN A 274 0.74 0.76 -13.76
CA ASN A 274 2.05 0.42 -14.34
C ASN A 274 2.64 -0.88 -13.78
N GLY A 275 1.91 -1.60 -12.93
CA GLY A 275 2.34 -2.81 -12.23
C GLY A 275 3.22 -2.56 -11.01
N GLY A 276 3.56 -1.32 -10.66
CA GLY A 276 4.22 -1.01 -9.39
C GLY A 276 3.28 -1.25 -8.19
N ARG A 277 3.84 -1.35 -6.99
CA ARG A 277 3.10 -1.67 -5.77
C ARG A 277 3.27 -0.60 -4.72
N GLY A 278 2.20 -0.24 -4.03
CA GLY A 278 2.17 0.70 -2.91
C GLY A 278 1.63 0.04 -1.65
N PHE A 279 2.12 0.45 -0.49
CA PHE A 279 1.62 0.03 0.81
C PHE A 279 1.57 1.21 1.76
N GLY A 280 0.38 1.49 2.29
CA GLY A 280 0.17 2.45 3.38
C GLY A 280 -0.17 1.73 4.68
N PHE A 281 0.47 2.13 5.77
CA PHE A 281 0.32 1.53 7.08
C PHE A 281 0.32 2.61 8.16
N THR A 282 -0.76 2.79 8.87
CA THR A 282 -0.93 3.90 9.81
C THR A 282 -0.48 3.59 11.24
N GLY A 283 -0.20 2.31 11.57
CA GLY A 283 0.43 1.93 12.84
C GLY A 283 1.92 2.22 12.88
N GLY A 284 2.56 1.96 14.02
CA GLY A 284 4.01 2.15 14.20
C GLY A 284 4.37 3.41 14.98
N HIS A 285 3.42 4.04 15.67
CA HIS A 285 3.73 5.10 16.63
C HIS A 285 4.61 4.57 17.77
N PHE A 286 4.19 3.45 18.36
CA PHE A 286 4.93 2.84 19.46
C PHE A 286 5.95 1.81 18.98
N HIS A 287 7.22 2.08 19.17
CA HIS A 287 8.31 1.20 18.76
C HIS A 287 8.21 -0.21 19.33
N ARG A 288 7.74 -0.35 20.57
CA ARG A 288 7.50 -1.66 21.21
C ARG A 288 6.57 -2.60 20.42
N ASN A 289 5.72 -2.05 19.55
CA ASN A 289 4.77 -2.83 18.76
C ASN A 289 5.47 -3.71 17.72
N TRP A 290 6.72 -3.41 17.36
CA TRP A 290 7.53 -4.32 16.54
C TRP A 290 7.83 -5.65 17.22
N GLY A 291 7.67 -5.74 18.55
CA GLY A 291 7.72 -6.98 19.33
C GLY A 291 6.50 -7.90 19.14
N HIS A 292 5.40 -7.42 18.53
CA HIS A 292 4.24 -8.24 18.22
C HIS A 292 4.44 -8.96 16.89
N ASP A 293 4.36 -10.29 16.90
CA ASP A 293 4.74 -11.11 15.74
C ASP A 293 3.88 -10.80 14.50
N ASP A 294 2.54 -10.82 14.62
CA ASP A 294 1.64 -10.55 13.49
C ASP A 294 1.80 -9.13 12.94
N PHE A 295 1.98 -8.13 13.82
CA PHE A 295 2.21 -6.75 13.42
C PHE A 295 3.50 -6.60 12.61
N ARG A 296 4.58 -7.22 13.07
CA ARG A 296 5.89 -7.21 12.41
C ARG A 296 5.86 -8.02 11.10
N THR A 297 5.33 -9.25 11.13
CA THR A 297 5.24 -10.11 9.95
C THR A 297 4.44 -9.45 8.83
N LEU A 298 3.30 -8.83 9.14
CA LEU A 298 2.48 -8.12 8.16
C LEU A 298 3.28 -7.02 7.44
N VAL A 299 4.06 -6.23 8.17
CA VAL A 299 4.85 -5.14 7.58
C VAL A 299 6.03 -5.68 6.77
N LEU A 300 6.71 -6.72 7.25
CA LEU A 300 7.78 -7.39 6.49
C LEU A 300 7.25 -8.01 5.19
N ASN A 301 6.10 -8.67 5.25
CA ASN A 301 5.41 -9.19 4.07
C ASN A 301 5.10 -8.07 3.06
N ALA A 302 4.57 -6.95 3.55
CA ALA A 302 4.20 -5.81 2.70
C ALA A 302 5.40 -5.19 1.99
N ILE A 303 6.51 -5.02 2.70
CA ILE A 303 7.75 -4.50 2.14
C ILE A 303 8.31 -5.45 1.09
N THR A 304 8.35 -6.75 1.39
CA THR A 304 8.77 -7.81 0.46
C THR A 304 7.87 -7.83 -0.78
N TRP A 305 6.56 -7.75 -0.60
CA TRP A 305 5.59 -7.67 -1.69
C TRP A 305 5.80 -6.41 -2.55
N CYS A 306 6.04 -5.25 -1.93
CA CYS A 306 6.34 -4.02 -2.66
C CYS A 306 7.58 -4.17 -3.55
N ALA A 307 8.61 -4.87 -3.08
CA ALA A 307 9.83 -5.15 -3.85
C ALA A 307 9.63 -6.21 -4.95
N ARG A 308 8.42 -6.78 -5.08
CA ARG A 308 8.11 -7.92 -5.97
C ARG A 308 8.95 -9.16 -5.69
N ALA A 309 9.48 -9.29 -4.49
CA ALA A 309 9.99 -10.55 -4.01
C ALA A 309 8.83 -11.46 -3.60
N GLU A 310 9.02 -12.77 -3.68
CA GLU A 310 8.00 -13.73 -3.23
C GLU A 310 7.88 -13.68 -1.72
N VAL A 311 6.65 -13.48 -1.23
CA VAL A 311 6.33 -13.61 0.18
C VAL A 311 6.10 -15.09 0.49
N PRO A 312 6.86 -15.70 1.41
CA PRO A 312 6.66 -17.10 1.77
C PRO A 312 5.24 -17.44 2.19
N GLY A 313 4.78 -18.66 1.98
CA GLY A 313 3.43 -19.09 2.33
C GLY A 313 3.08 -18.92 3.82
N GLY A 314 4.07 -19.07 4.71
CA GLY A 314 3.96 -18.82 6.16
C GLY A 314 4.30 -17.39 6.59
N GLY A 315 4.42 -16.45 5.65
CA GLY A 315 4.90 -15.08 5.89
C GLY A 315 6.42 -14.99 5.88
N VAL A 316 6.93 -13.76 5.88
CA VAL A 316 8.37 -13.49 6.01
C VAL A 316 8.82 -13.92 7.41
N PRO A 317 9.77 -14.85 7.52
CA PRO A 317 10.30 -15.26 8.83
C PRO A 317 10.95 -14.07 9.54
N SER A 318 10.86 -14.04 10.85
CA SER A 318 11.52 -13.01 11.65
C SER A 318 11.67 -13.49 13.09
N ASP A 319 12.79 -13.15 13.72
CA ASP A 319 12.96 -13.39 15.13
C ASP A 319 12.13 -12.40 15.96
N LYS A 320 11.57 -12.89 17.07
CA LYS A 320 10.90 -11.99 18.01
C LYS A 320 11.95 -11.12 18.72
N PRO A 321 11.90 -9.78 18.54
CA PRO A 321 12.84 -8.89 19.19
C PRO A 321 12.76 -9.03 20.69
N THR A 322 13.92 -9.12 21.35
CA THR A 322 14.03 -9.00 22.80
C THR A 322 13.78 -7.56 23.26
N GLU A 323 13.63 -7.36 24.57
CA GLU A 323 13.57 -5.98 25.10
C GLU A 323 14.85 -5.20 24.75
N ALA A 324 16.01 -5.84 24.75
CA ALA A 324 17.29 -5.21 24.39
C ALA A 324 17.31 -4.80 22.91
N ASP A 325 16.81 -5.64 22.00
CA ASP A 325 16.71 -5.29 20.58
C ASP A 325 15.76 -4.10 20.35
N LEU A 326 14.67 -4.02 21.10
CA LEU A 326 13.74 -2.89 21.02
C LEU A 326 14.27 -1.60 21.65
N GLU A 327 15.22 -1.69 22.60
CA GLU A 327 15.90 -0.51 23.18
C GLU A 327 17.04 0.01 22.26
N GLU A 328 17.56 -0.86 21.40
CA GLU A 328 18.69 -0.52 20.55
C GLU A 328 18.30 0.54 19.49
N ASN A 329 19.20 1.49 19.26
CA ASN A 329 19.07 2.51 18.23
C ASN A 329 17.92 3.51 18.41
N GLN A 330 17.19 3.52 19.53
CA GLN A 330 16.20 4.55 19.81
C GLN A 330 16.85 5.93 19.90
N ASP A 331 16.05 6.96 19.57
CA ASP A 331 16.52 8.35 19.52
C ASP A 331 16.74 8.96 20.91
N TYR A 332 16.11 8.40 21.93
CA TYR A 332 16.19 8.84 23.31
C TYR A 332 16.43 7.66 24.25
N PRO A 333 17.21 7.89 25.34
CA PRO A 333 17.41 6.87 26.35
C PRO A 333 16.10 6.56 27.09
N LYS A 334 15.97 5.31 27.55
CA LYS A 334 14.86 4.90 28.41
C LYS A 334 14.81 5.79 29.66
N PRO A 335 13.65 6.38 29.98
CA PRO A 335 13.51 7.15 31.22
C PRO A 335 13.81 6.31 32.46
N ALA A 336 14.51 6.86 33.44
CA ALA A 336 14.69 6.19 34.70
C ALA A 336 13.33 5.89 35.35
N LYS A 337 13.17 4.68 35.88
CA LYS A 337 11.98 4.36 36.69
C LYS A 337 11.94 5.33 37.88
N LYS A 338 10.84 6.09 37.96
CA LYS A 338 10.55 6.93 39.13
C LYS A 338 10.15 6.06 40.31
#